data_e840d6741d92f32fa2863cfa9f72b4c2
#
_entry.id   e840d6741d92f32fa2863cfa9f72b4c2
#
_cell.length_a   1.000
_cell.length_b   1.000
_cell.length_c   1.000
_cell.angle_alpha   90.00
_cell.angle_beta   90.00
_cell.angle_gamma   90.00
#
_symmetry.space_group_name_H-M   'P 1'
#
loop_
_entity.id
_entity.type
_entity.pdbx_description
1 polymer ?
#
loop_
_entity_poly.entity_id
_entity_poly.type
_entity_poly.pdbx_seq_one_letter_code
_entity_poly.pdbx_strand_id
1 'polypeptide(L)'
;MNSDNGLLAKRIFQGDEEAFKILYEEFFHALLAIACKYVESEVAKDIVQDTFFKLWTTPHKFSATTDLRFYLYRSVQNQCLNYIRNKKVEDRYRDRVEVVSEDFFYNTVLEEEIFIRLQQAIDELPEKYRKVINLSLEGLSDKEVAL
;
A
#
# COMPACT_ATOMS: atom_id res chain seq x y z
N MET A 1 13.57 9.78 7.86
CA MET A 1 12.36 9.26 7.24
C MET A 1 11.15 10.09 7.56
N ASN A 2 10.82 10.21 8.82
CA ASN A 2 9.62 10.97 9.18
C ASN A 2 9.77 12.48 8.93
N SER A 3 10.99 12.98 8.98
CA SER A 3 11.27 14.39 8.70
C SER A 3 11.00 14.76 7.24
N ASP A 4 11.02 13.80 6.33
CA ASP A 4 10.87 14.05 4.90
C ASP A 4 9.42 13.94 4.42
N ASN A 5 8.49 13.54 5.30
CA ASN A 5 7.11 13.29 4.92
C ASN A 5 6.41 14.51 4.33
N GLY A 6 6.54 15.66 5.01
CA GLY A 6 5.95 16.89 4.50
C GLY A 6 6.67 17.41 3.26
N LEU A 7 7.97 17.22 3.21
CA LEU A 7 8.78 17.66 2.08
C LEU A 7 8.45 16.90 0.80
N LEU A 8 8.30 15.60 0.89
CA LEU A 8 7.95 14.77 -0.28
C LEU A 8 6.60 15.19 -0.87
N ALA A 9 5.59 15.33 -0.02
CA ALA A 9 4.26 15.77 -0.45
C ALA A 9 4.31 17.13 -1.11
N LYS A 10 5.09 18.07 -0.54
CA LYS A 10 5.24 19.40 -1.08
C LYS A 10 5.92 19.39 -2.45
N ARG A 11 6.98 18.60 -2.60
CA ARG A 11 7.70 18.45 -3.87
C ARG A 11 6.80 17.91 -4.96
N ILE A 12 5.98 16.92 -4.65
CA ILE A 12 5.04 16.33 -5.61
C ILE A 12 4.01 17.38 -6.04
N PHE A 13 3.49 18.16 -5.08
CA PHE A 13 2.55 19.24 -5.40
C PHE A 13 3.18 20.26 -6.36
N GLN A 14 4.49 20.50 -6.25
CA GLN A 14 5.23 21.41 -7.10
C GLN A 14 5.62 20.81 -8.46
N GLY A 15 5.27 19.56 -8.72
CA GLY A 15 5.56 18.92 -10.01
C GLY A 15 6.95 18.27 -10.10
N ASP A 16 7.56 17.94 -8.96
CA ASP A 16 8.88 17.30 -8.91
C ASP A 16 8.77 15.83 -9.34
N GLU A 17 9.27 15.52 -10.52
CA GLU A 17 9.19 14.15 -11.08
C GLU A 17 9.96 13.14 -10.24
N GLU A 18 11.09 13.52 -9.68
CA GLU A 18 11.89 12.62 -8.84
C GLU A 18 11.13 12.25 -7.56
N ALA A 19 10.48 13.23 -6.95
CA ALA A 19 9.66 12.99 -5.76
C ALA A 19 8.49 12.06 -6.09
N PHE A 20 7.87 12.22 -7.23
CA PHE A 20 6.78 11.37 -7.67
C PHE A 20 7.27 9.93 -7.89
N LYS A 21 8.44 9.77 -8.49
CA LYS A 21 9.03 8.46 -8.69
C LYS A 21 9.30 7.75 -7.36
N ILE A 22 9.81 8.48 -6.38
CA ILE A 22 10.04 7.94 -5.04
C ILE A 22 8.72 7.46 -4.44
N LEU A 23 7.68 8.27 -4.53
CA LEU A 23 6.36 7.90 -4.04
C LEU A 23 5.82 6.65 -4.74
N TYR A 24 5.94 6.60 -6.05
CA TYR A 24 5.47 5.47 -6.85
C TYR A 24 6.16 4.17 -6.41
N GLU A 25 7.48 4.20 -6.32
CA GLU A 25 8.26 3.02 -5.92
C GLU A 25 7.95 2.59 -4.50
N GLU A 26 7.68 3.54 -3.61
CA GLU A 26 7.40 3.23 -2.21
C GLU A 26 6.01 2.61 -2.00
N PHE A 27 5.00 3.09 -2.73
CA PHE A 27 3.61 2.72 -2.43
C PHE A 27 2.95 1.79 -3.45
N PHE A 28 3.55 1.60 -4.62
CA PHE A 28 2.90 0.81 -5.68
C PHE A 28 2.50 -0.59 -5.21
N HIS A 29 3.42 -1.31 -4.61
CA HIS A 29 3.16 -2.70 -4.20
C HIS A 29 2.15 -2.80 -3.07
N ALA A 30 2.19 -1.86 -2.13
CA ALA A 30 1.21 -1.83 -1.04
C ALA A 30 -0.20 -1.58 -1.57
N LEU A 31 -0.34 -0.62 -2.46
CA LEU A 31 -1.64 -0.30 -3.06
C LEU A 31 -2.14 -1.46 -3.92
N LEU A 32 -1.24 -2.10 -4.66
CA LEU A 32 -1.60 -3.26 -5.47
C LEU A 32 -2.10 -4.41 -4.59
N ALA A 33 -1.41 -4.68 -3.49
CA ALA A 33 -1.82 -5.73 -2.55
C ALA A 33 -3.22 -5.48 -2.01
N ILE A 34 -3.51 -4.23 -1.67
CA ILE A 34 -4.83 -3.85 -1.17
C ILE A 34 -5.89 -4.00 -2.26
N ALA A 35 -5.62 -3.52 -3.47
CA ALA A 35 -6.56 -3.62 -4.58
C ALA A 35 -6.89 -5.09 -4.91
N CYS A 36 -5.89 -5.97 -4.86
CA CYS A 36 -6.08 -7.38 -5.14
C CYS A 36 -7.00 -8.11 -4.14
N LYS A 37 -7.29 -7.48 -3.00
CA LYS A 37 -8.27 -8.01 -2.06
C LYS A 37 -9.71 -7.79 -2.52
N TYR A 38 -9.92 -6.88 -3.46
CA TYR A 38 -11.25 -6.50 -3.95
C TYR A 38 -11.49 -6.93 -5.37
N VAL A 39 -10.47 -6.88 -6.22
CA VAL A 39 -10.60 -7.13 -7.66
C VAL A 39 -9.46 -8.01 -8.15
N GLU A 40 -9.60 -8.55 -9.34
CA GLU A 40 -8.57 -9.40 -9.94
C GLU A 40 -7.32 -8.58 -10.31
N SER A 41 -6.21 -9.27 -10.45
CA SER A 41 -4.88 -8.71 -10.59
C SER A 41 -4.75 -7.66 -11.71
N GLU A 42 -5.31 -7.94 -12.87
CA GLU A 42 -5.22 -7.01 -14.01
C GLU A 42 -5.97 -5.71 -13.74
N VAL A 43 -7.17 -5.84 -13.17
CA VAL A 43 -7.97 -4.68 -12.78
C VAL A 43 -7.29 -3.90 -11.67
N ALA A 44 -6.70 -4.60 -10.71
CA ALA A 44 -5.98 -3.97 -9.61
C ALA A 44 -4.83 -3.11 -10.11
N LYS A 45 -4.04 -3.61 -11.05
CA LYS A 45 -2.94 -2.85 -11.65
C LYS A 45 -3.44 -1.58 -12.34
N ASP A 46 -4.51 -1.70 -13.10
CA ASP A 46 -5.08 -0.55 -13.80
C ASP A 46 -5.58 0.52 -12.82
N ILE A 47 -6.21 0.10 -11.74
CA ILE A 47 -6.72 1.01 -10.71
C ILE A 47 -5.57 1.74 -10.04
N VAL A 48 -4.53 1.01 -9.66
CA VAL A 48 -3.38 1.62 -8.97
C VAL A 48 -2.66 2.60 -9.89
N GLN A 49 -2.43 2.22 -11.14
CA GLN A 49 -1.80 3.11 -12.11
C GLN A 49 -2.63 4.36 -12.36
N ASP A 50 -3.93 4.20 -12.48
CA ASP A 50 -4.85 5.33 -12.66
C ASP A 50 -4.83 6.28 -11.47
N THR A 51 -4.71 5.73 -10.26
CA THR A 51 -4.62 6.53 -9.05
C THR A 51 -3.38 7.43 -9.06
N PHE A 52 -2.23 6.87 -9.41
CA PHE A 52 -1.01 7.66 -9.54
C PHE A 52 -1.08 8.68 -10.68
N PHE A 53 -1.67 8.29 -11.80
CA PHE A 53 -1.84 9.20 -12.93
C PHE A 53 -2.69 10.40 -12.55
N LYS A 54 -3.80 10.17 -11.87
CA LYS A 54 -4.66 11.24 -11.39
C LYS A 54 -3.97 12.15 -10.39
N LEU A 55 -3.18 11.58 -9.50
CA LEU A 55 -2.39 12.37 -8.56
C LEU A 55 -1.42 13.29 -9.29
N TRP A 56 -0.74 12.79 -10.31
CA TRP A 56 0.24 13.57 -11.06
C TRP A 56 -0.40 14.66 -11.89
N THR A 57 -1.53 14.35 -12.54
CA THR A 57 -2.20 15.31 -13.45
C THR A 57 -3.08 16.31 -12.72
N THR A 58 -3.53 15.98 -11.51
CA THR A 58 -4.38 16.85 -10.70
C THR A 58 -3.78 16.95 -9.30
N PRO A 59 -2.65 17.65 -9.15
CA PRO A 59 -1.96 17.65 -7.87
C PRO A 59 -2.79 18.32 -6.77
N HIS A 60 -2.72 17.73 -5.58
CA HIS A 60 -3.37 18.22 -4.39
C HIS A 60 -2.32 18.67 -3.39
N LYS A 61 -2.64 19.72 -2.64
CA LYS A 61 -1.76 20.18 -1.59
C LYS A 61 -1.99 19.33 -0.34
N PHE A 62 -0.92 18.68 0.11
CA PHE A 62 -0.93 17.87 1.33
C PHE A 62 -0.01 18.48 2.37
N SER A 63 -0.45 18.47 3.63
CA SER A 63 0.36 18.99 4.73
C SER A 63 1.46 18.05 5.16
N ALA A 64 1.31 16.75 4.86
CA ALA A 64 2.29 15.73 5.19
C ALA A 64 2.16 14.54 4.25
N THR A 65 3.23 13.75 4.15
CA THR A 65 3.20 12.51 3.35
C THR A 65 2.18 11.50 3.91
N THR A 66 1.89 11.56 5.22
CA THR A 66 0.85 10.74 5.82
C THR A 66 -0.52 11.01 5.18
N ASP A 67 -0.85 12.29 4.97
CA ASP A 67 -2.10 12.68 4.32
C ASP A 67 -2.14 12.19 2.87
N LEU A 68 -1.02 12.30 2.17
CA LEU A 68 -0.88 11.82 0.80
C LEU A 68 -1.08 10.30 0.75
N ARG A 69 -0.52 9.58 1.69
CA ARG A 69 -0.67 8.13 1.81
C ARG A 69 -2.14 7.73 1.99
N PHE A 70 -2.83 8.37 2.91
CA PHE A 70 -4.26 8.10 3.11
C PHE A 70 -5.09 8.44 1.87
N TYR A 71 -4.73 9.49 1.18
CA TYR A 71 -5.39 9.84 -0.08
C TYR A 71 -5.24 8.72 -1.09
N LEU A 72 -4.03 8.17 -1.26
CA LEU A 72 -3.79 7.08 -2.20
C LEU A 72 -4.60 5.83 -1.84
N TYR A 73 -4.58 5.44 -0.58
CA TYR A 73 -5.31 4.26 -0.13
C TYR A 73 -6.81 4.43 -0.31
N ARG A 74 -7.32 5.60 0.05
CA ARG A 74 -8.75 5.89 -0.10
C ARG A 74 -9.16 5.90 -1.56
N SER A 75 -8.34 6.47 -2.42
CA SER A 75 -8.61 6.50 -3.86
C SER A 75 -8.67 5.10 -4.45
N VAL A 76 -7.73 4.25 -4.10
CA VAL A 76 -7.72 2.86 -4.58
C VAL A 76 -8.95 2.12 -4.08
N GLN A 77 -9.28 2.24 -2.80
CA GLN A 77 -10.48 1.61 -2.25
C GLN A 77 -11.74 2.06 -3.00
N ASN A 78 -11.90 3.36 -3.16
CA ASN A 78 -13.08 3.91 -3.82
C ASN A 78 -13.20 3.44 -5.27
N GLN A 79 -12.09 3.37 -5.99
CA GLN A 79 -12.08 2.88 -7.36
C GLN A 79 -12.41 1.38 -7.44
N CYS A 80 -11.91 0.60 -6.49
CA CYS A 80 -12.24 -0.83 -6.43
C CYS A 80 -13.74 -1.03 -6.17
N LEU A 81 -14.29 -0.28 -5.21
CA LEU A 81 -15.72 -0.37 -4.89
C LEU A 81 -16.58 0.07 -6.07
N ASN A 82 -16.19 1.14 -6.75
CA ASN A 82 -16.91 1.62 -7.93
C ASN A 82 -16.86 0.58 -9.07
N TYR A 83 -15.71 -0.04 -9.26
CA TYR A 83 -15.58 -1.09 -10.26
C TYR A 83 -16.53 -2.25 -9.97
N ILE A 84 -16.59 -2.71 -8.73
CA ILE A 84 -17.46 -3.81 -8.32
C ILE A 84 -18.92 -3.44 -8.55
N ARG A 85 -19.33 -2.23 -8.17
CA ARG A 85 -20.71 -1.76 -8.35
C ARG A 85 -21.08 -1.64 -9.84
N ASN A 86 -20.19 -1.08 -10.64
CA ASN A 86 -20.46 -0.81 -12.04
C ASN A 86 -20.53 -2.09 -12.89
N LYS A 87 -19.82 -3.13 -12.48
CA LYS A 87 -19.87 -4.41 -13.20
C LYS A 87 -21.11 -5.24 -12.90
N LYS A 88 -21.97 -4.79 -11.99
CA LYS A 88 -23.16 -5.55 -11.56
C LYS A 88 -22.76 -6.97 -11.19
N VAL A 89 -21.71 -7.10 -10.40
CA VAL A 89 -21.13 -8.38 -10.04
C VAL A 89 -22.13 -9.18 -9.22
N GLU A 90 -21.99 -10.51 -9.23
CA GLU A 90 -22.85 -11.42 -8.50
C GLU A 90 -23.03 -11.04 -7.03
N ASP A 91 -24.17 -11.38 -6.46
CA ASP A 91 -24.58 -10.98 -5.12
C ASP A 91 -23.50 -11.20 -4.05
N ARG A 92 -22.73 -12.27 -4.19
CA ARG A 92 -21.64 -12.57 -3.24
C ARG A 92 -20.60 -11.46 -3.16
N TYR A 93 -20.39 -10.71 -4.25
CA TYR A 93 -19.46 -9.59 -4.26
C TYR A 93 -20.10 -8.34 -3.66
N ARG A 94 -21.41 -8.18 -3.80
CA ARG A 94 -22.16 -7.10 -3.16
C ARG A 94 -22.09 -7.23 -1.65
N ASP A 95 -22.29 -8.46 -1.15
CA ASP A 95 -22.18 -8.72 0.28
C ASP A 95 -20.81 -8.37 0.79
N ARG A 96 -19.78 -8.67 0.01
CA ARG A 96 -18.39 -8.33 0.32
C ARG A 96 -18.19 -6.81 0.42
N VAL A 97 -18.78 -6.05 -0.49
CA VAL A 97 -18.71 -4.59 -0.50
C VAL A 97 -19.42 -4.01 0.72
N GLU A 98 -20.58 -4.55 1.06
CA GLU A 98 -21.35 -4.09 2.20
C GLU A 98 -20.65 -4.34 3.53
N VAL A 99 -19.87 -5.41 3.61
CA VAL A 99 -19.15 -5.78 4.84
C VAL A 99 -17.91 -4.94 5.05
N VAL A 100 -17.36 -4.36 3.99
CA VAL A 100 -16.14 -3.55 4.09
C VAL A 100 -16.45 -2.19 4.70
N SER A 101 -16.12 -2.03 5.98
CA SER A 101 -16.25 -0.77 6.68
C SER A 101 -14.98 0.08 6.55
N GLU A 102 -15.07 1.36 6.91
CA GLU A 102 -13.90 2.22 6.99
C GLU A 102 -12.86 1.67 7.96
N ASP A 103 -13.32 1.18 9.10
CA ASP A 103 -12.41 0.61 10.11
C ASP A 103 -11.68 -0.60 9.58
N PHE A 104 -12.38 -1.49 8.88
CA PHE A 104 -11.78 -2.66 8.25
C PHE A 104 -10.72 -2.24 7.24
N PHE A 105 -11.04 -1.27 6.39
CA PHE A 105 -10.10 -0.77 5.40
C PHE A 105 -8.87 -0.15 6.07
N TYR A 106 -9.09 0.69 7.08
CA TYR A 106 -8.01 1.33 7.81
C TYR A 106 -7.07 0.31 8.45
N ASN A 107 -7.64 -0.70 9.10
CA ASN A 107 -6.86 -1.76 9.72
C ASN A 107 -6.07 -2.56 8.69
N THR A 108 -6.67 -2.84 7.55
CA THR A 108 -6.01 -3.54 6.45
C THR A 108 -4.81 -2.76 5.93
N VAL A 109 -4.97 -1.45 5.76
CA VAL A 109 -3.90 -0.57 5.32
C VAL A 109 -2.75 -0.58 6.33
N LEU A 110 -3.07 -0.47 7.62
CA LEU A 110 -2.06 -0.48 8.67
C LEU A 110 -1.29 -1.79 8.70
N GLU A 111 -1.99 -2.91 8.57
CA GLU A 111 -1.34 -4.23 8.57
C GLU A 111 -0.37 -4.37 7.40
N GLU A 112 -0.78 -3.96 6.20
CA GLU A 112 0.08 -4.03 5.02
C GLU A 112 1.31 -3.13 5.18
N GLU A 113 1.14 -1.94 5.70
CA GLU A 113 2.26 -1.02 5.91
C GLU A 113 3.23 -1.54 6.95
N ILE A 114 2.72 -2.07 8.05
CA ILE A 114 3.56 -2.64 9.10
C ILE A 114 4.36 -3.80 8.53
N PHE A 115 3.72 -4.67 7.75
CA PHE A 115 4.39 -5.79 7.12
C PHE A 115 5.51 -5.35 6.20
N ILE A 116 5.24 -4.35 5.34
CA ILE A 116 6.24 -3.83 4.40
C ILE A 116 7.41 -3.20 5.15
N ARG A 117 7.14 -2.40 6.18
CA ARG A 117 8.20 -1.77 6.97
C ARG A 117 9.04 -2.79 7.71
N LEU A 118 8.39 -3.82 8.24
CA LEU A 118 9.08 -4.91 8.92
C LEU A 118 9.99 -5.64 7.94
N GLN A 119 9.51 -5.95 6.75
CA GLN A 119 10.30 -6.63 5.73
C GLN A 119 11.50 -5.78 5.31
N GLN A 120 11.31 -4.48 5.12
CA GLN A 120 12.40 -3.56 4.82
C GLN A 120 13.45 -3.52 5.92
N ALA A 121 13.00 -3.48 7.17
CA ALA A 121 13.92 -3.47 8.31
C ALA A 121 14.74 -4.77 8.38
N ILE A 122 14.10 -5.89 8.10
CA ILE A 122 14.78 -7.18 8.06
C ILE A 122 15.82 -7.21 6.95
N ASP A 123 15.46 -6.70 5.77
CA ASP A 123 16.36 -6.69 4.61
C ASP A 123 17.59 -5.80 4.83
N GLU A 124 17.47 -4.79 5.69
CA GLU A 124 18.58 -3.90 6.03
C GLU A 124 19.50 -4.48 7.11
N LEU A 125 19.11 -5.56 7.75
CA LEU A 125 19.95 -6.20 8.78
C LEU A 125 21.19 -6.88 8.14
N PRO A 126 22.30 -6.97 8.89
CA PRO A 126 23.42 -7.79 8.44
C PRO A 126 22.95 -9.22 8.16
N GLU A 127 23.56 -9.84 7.16
CA GLU A 127 23.16 -11.17 6.69
C GLU A 127 23.00 -12.19 7.83
N LYS A 128 23.90 -12.14 8.79
CA LYS A 128 23.88 -13.04 9.94
C LYS A 128 22.55 -12.98 10.70
N TYR A 129 22.09 -11.77 11.01
CA TYR A 129 20.85 -11.58 11.76
C TYR A 129 19.61 -11.79 10.91
N ARG A 130 19.67 -11.38 9.67
CA ARG A 130 18.57 -11.57 8.71
C ARG A 130 18.24 -13.04 8.53
N LYS A 131 19.28 -13.88 8.40
CA LYS A 131 19.12 -15.31 8.24
C LYS A 131 18.41 -15.94 9.44
N VAL A 132 18.79 -15.54 10.65
CA VAL A 132 18.18 -16.05 11.87
C VAL A 132 16.71 -15.69 11.94
N ILE A 133 16.38 -14.43 11.64
CA ILE A 133 15.00 -13.93 11.68
C ILE A 133 14.14 -14.64 10.63
N ASN A 134 14.65 -14.81 9.42
CA ASN A 134 13.90 -15.47 8.36
C ASN A 134 13.62 -16.94 8.70
N LEU A 135 14.57 -17.63 9.31
CA LEU A 135 14.35 -19.00 9.75
C LEU A 135 13.30 -19.07 10.87
N SER A 136 13.31 -18.11 11.78
CA SER A 136 12.27 -18.02 12.82
C SER A 136 10.89 -17.79 12.23
N LEU A 137 10.80 -16.95 11.21
CA LEU A 137 9.52 -16.66 10.55
C LEU A 137 8.99 -17.87 9.78
N GLU A 138 9.87 -18.77 9.37
CA GLU A 138 9.48 -20.04 8.74
C GLU A 138 8.94 -21.07 9.74
N GLY A 139 8.89 -20.71 11.02
CA GLY A 139 8.35 -21.57 12.05
C GLY A 139 9.35 -22.50 12.72
N LEU A 140 10.64 -22.27 12.49
CA LEU A 140 11.68 -23.06 13.16
C LEU A 140 11.87 -22.61 14.60
N SER A 141 12.14 -23.55 15.48
CA SER A 141 12.44 -23.23 16.88
C SER A 141 13.83 -22.59 17.00
N ASP A 142 14.06 -21.89 18.09
CA ASP A 142 15.36 -21.28 18.35
C ASP A 142 16.49 -22.30 18.30
N LYS A 143 16.22 -23.52 18.75
CA LYS A 143 17.18 -24.61 18.73
C LYS A 143 17.52 -25.04 17.30
N GLU A 144 16.51 -25.10 16.43
CA GLU A 144 16.70 -25.45 15.02
C GLU A 144 17.42 -24.33 14.27
N VAL A 145 17.15 -23.09 14.60
CA VAL A 145 17.80 -21.91 14.00
C VAL A 145 19.28 -21.87 14.36
N ALA A 146 19.64 -22.29 15.60
CA ALA A 146 21.00 -22.26 16.09
C ALA A 146 21.91 -23.29 15.42
N LEU A 147 21.35 -24.28 14.77
CA LEU A 147 22.11 -25.27 14.03
C LEU A 147 22.43 -24.75 12.63
#